data_5bf2611deb9620b219b0a968d9978ffa
#
_entry.id   5bf2611deb9620b219b0a968d9978ffa
#
_cell.length_a   1.000
_cell.length_b   1.000
_cell.length_c   1.000
_cell.angle_alpha   90.00
_cell.angle_beta   90.00
_cell.angle_gamma   90.00
#
_symmetry.space_group_name_H-M   'P 1'
#
loop_
_entity.id
_entity.type
_entity.pdbx_description
1 polymer ?
#
loop_
_entity_poly.entity_id
_entity_poly.type
_entity_poly.pdbx_seq_one_letter_code
_entity_poly.pdbx_strand_id
1 'polypeptide(L)'
;GGNQQKVVIAKALATGPRVLLMDDPTYGVDVGAKAEIMKIIDQFKKDGGAVLFASSEIEEINQNCSRIMILKNRKLTGELQNEDYLTITQDRLAAEIQ
;
A
#
# COMPACT_ATOMS: atom_id res chain seq x y z
N GLY A 1 -9.29 -6.05 14.58
CA GLY A 1 -9.98 -6.14 13.32
C GLY A 1 -10.00 -4.84 12.55
N GLY A 2 -10.83 -4.83 11.51
CA GLY A 2 -10.92 -3.71 10.59
C GLY A 2 -11.32 -2.39 11.21
N ASN A 3 -12.17 -2.41 12.22
CA ASN A 3 -12.59 -1.19 12.90
C ASN A 3 -11.44 -0.54 13.68
N GLN A 4 -10.62 -1.34 14.33
CA GLN A 4 -9.45 -0.84 15.05
C GLN A 4 -8.46 -0.21 14.06
N GLN A 5 -8.24 -0.85 12.94
CA GLN A 5 -7.33 -0.36 11.91
C GLN A 5 -7.83 0.96 11.31
N LYS A 6 -9.14 1.09 11.05
CA LYS A 6 -9.72 2.34 10.58
C LYS A 6 -9.52 3.48 11.60
N VAL A 7 -9.64 3.19 12.88
CA VAL A 7 -9.41 4.19 13.94
C VAL A 7 -7.95 4.66 13.96
N VAL A 8 -7.01 3.72 13.83
CA VAL A 8 -5.57 4.05 13.77
C VAL A 8 -5.29 4.98 12.59
N ILE A 9 -5.82 4.65 11.42
CA ILE A 9 -5.64 5.46 10.20
C ILE A 9 -6.29 6.83 10.37
N ALA A 10 -7.51 6.90 10.92
CA ALA A 10 -8.20 8.15 11.15
C ALA A 10 -7.41 9.07 12.10
N LYS A 11 -6.82 8.51 13.14
CA LYS A 11 -5.97 9.28 14.05
C LYS A 11 -4.73 9.85 13.34
N ALA A 12 -4.10 9.04 12.52
CA ALA A 12 -2.95 9.48 11.75
C ALA A 12 -3.34 10.63 10.79
N LEU A 13 -4.46 10.50 10.09
CA LEU A 13 -4.94 11.52 9.16
C LEU A 13 -5.36 12.80 9.84
N ALA A 14 -5.85 12.72 11.07
CA ALA A 14 -6.28 13.89 11.84
C ALA A 14 -5.12 14.85 12.15
N THR A 15 -3.87 14.38 12.09
CA THR A 15 -2.69 15.25 12.28
C THR A 15 -2.38 16.11 11.06
N GLY A 16 -3.08 15.92 9.95
CA GLY A 16 -2.86 16.68 8.72
C GLY A 16 -1.55 16.36 8.00
N PRO A 17 -1.17 15.07 7.87
CA PRO A 17 0.13 14.73 7.27
C PRO A 17 0.14 14.95 5.77
N ARG A 18 1.33 15.12 5.21
CA ARG A 18 1.54 15.11 3.75
C ARG A 18 1.94 13.73 3.27
N VAL A 19 2.56 12.94 4.14
CA VAL A 19 3.02 11.58 3.83
C VAL A 19 2.46 10.64 4.88
N LEU A 20 1.89 9.55 4.42
CA LEU A 20 1.33 8.51 5.26
C LEU A 20 2.18 7.25 5.11
N LEU A 21 2.68 6.73 6.23
CA LEU A 21 3.45 5.49 6.25
C LEU A 21 2.54 4.37 6.71
N MET A 22 2.37 3.35 5.87
CA MET A 22 1.48 2.22 6.13
C MET A 22 2.25 0.92 6.04
N ASP A 23 2.28 0.17 7.13
CA ASP A 23 2.95 -1.12 7.20
C ASP A 23 1.90 -2.23 7.37
N ASP A 24 1.72 -3.03 6.33
CA ASP A 24 0.71 -4.10 6.27
C ASP A 24 -0.67 -3.66 6.81
N PRO A 25 -1.24 -2.56 6.30
CA PRO A 25 -2.43 -1.97 6.91
C PRO A 25 -3.68 -2.82 6.80
N THR A 26 -3.69 -3.82 5.95
CA THR A 26 -4.84 -4.72 5.73
C THR A 26 -4.59 -6.13 6.24
N TYR A 27 -3.47 -6.37 6.92
CA TYR A 27 -3.14 -7.69 7.44
C TYR A 27 -4.19 -8.14 8.48
N GLY A 28 -4.72 -9.34 8.26
CA GLY A 28 -5.72 -9.91 9.17
C GLY A 28 -7.09 -9.25 9.11
N VAL A 29 -7.34 -8.40 8.13
CA VAL A 29 -8.59 -7.66 7.96
C VAL A 29 -9.45 -8.36 6.91
N ASP A 30 -10.77 -8.43 7.13
CA ASP A 30 -11.68 -9.04 6.16
C ASP A 30 -11.80 -8.21 4.88
N VAL A 31 -12.37 -8.83 3.82
CA VAL A 31 -12.44 -8.23 2.48
C VAL A 31 -13.19 -6.90 2.47
N GLY A 32 -14.30 -6.81 3.19
CA GLY A 32 -15.07 -5.57 3.24
C GLY A 32 -14.34 -4.43 3.91
N ALA A 33 -13.68 -4.72 5.03
CA ALA A 33 -12.89 -3.73 5.75
C ALA A 33 -11.64 -3.32 4.97
N LYS A 34 -11.00 -4.25 4.23
CA LYS A 34 -9.90 -3.92 3.33
C LYS A 34 -10.33 -2.88 2.30
N ALA A 35 -11.47 -3.08 1.67
CA ALA A 35 -11.98 -2.15 0.66
C ALA A 35 -12.19 -0.75 1.23
N GLU A 36 -12.72 -0.66 2.44
CA GLU A 36 -12.92 0.63 3.11
C GLU A 36 -11.60 1.32 3.45
N ILE A 37 -10.62 0.56 3.95
CA ILE A 37 -9.29 1.08 4.24
C ILE A 37 -8.63 1.61 2.97
N MET A 38 -8.72 0.87 1.88
CA MET A 38 -8.12 1.29 0.61
C MET A 38 -8.81 2.54 0.05
N LYS A 39 -10.11 2.70 0.25
CA LYS A 39 -10.81 3.93 -0.13
C LYS A 39 -10.28 5.15 0.63
N ILE A 40 -10.03 5.00 1.91
CA ILE A 40 -9.46 6.08 2.74
C ILE A 40 -8.09 6.48 2.21
N ILE A 41 -7.24 5.51 1.92
CA ILE A 41 -5.91 5.73 1.37
C ILE A 41 -5.99 6.41 0.00
N ASP A 42 -6.86 5.95 -0.88
CA ASP A 42 -7.06 6.55 -2.20
C ASP A 42 -7.52 7.99 -2.11
N GLN A 43 -8.44 8.30 -1.20
CA GLN A 43 -8.90 9.67 -1.01
C GLN A 43 -7.76 10.57 -0.53
N PHE A 44 -6.92 10.07 0.37
CA PHE A 44 -5.75 10.82 0.84
C PHE A 44 -4.80 11.16 -0.32
N LYS A 45 -4.57 10.19 -1.21
CA LYS A 45 -3.75 10.41 -2.41
C LYS A 45 -4.38 11.45 -3.35
N LYS A 46 -5.68 11.37 -3.58
CA LYS A 46 -6.41 12.31 -4.43
C LYS A 46 -6.36 13.74 -3.88
N ASP A 47 -6.33 13.86 -2.57
CA ASP A 47 -6.21 15.15 -1.89
C ASP A 47 -4.78 15.70 -1.87
N GLY A 48 -3.87 15.06 -2.59
CA GLY A 48 -2.48 15.52 -2.74
C GLY A 48 -1.48 14.87 -1.80
N GLY A 49 -1.90 13.88 -1.03
CA GLY A 49 -1.00 13.17 -0.13
C GLY A 49 -0.16 12.12 -0.84
N ALA A 50 0.96 11.77 -0.23
CA ALA A 50 1.81 10.68 -0.66
C ALA A 50 1.73 9.54 0.34
N VAL A 51 1.77 8.30 -0.14
CA VAL A 51 1.68 7.11 0.71
C VAL A 51 2.86 6.20 0.44
N LEU A 52 3.56 5.83 1.51
CA LEU A 52 4.53 4.74 1.47
C LEU A 52 3.87 3.51 2.08
N PHE A 53 3.63 2.52 1.24
CA PHE A 53 2.82 1.36 1.56
C PHE A 53 3.69 0.11 1.55
N ALA A 54 3.85 -0.55 2.69
CA ALA A 54 4.56 -1.81 2.78
C ALA A 54 3.55 -2.94 2.97
N SER A 55 3.65 -3.97 2.16
CA SER A 55 2.77 -5.13 2.25
C SER A 55 3.49 -6.39 1.78
N SER A 56 3.10 -7.51 2.34
CA SER A 56 3.51 -8.83 1.88
C SER A 56 2.58 -9.38 0.79
N GLU A 57 1.45 -8.72 0.55
CA GLU A 57 0.47 -9.15 -0.45
C GLU A 57 0.74 -8.48 -1.79
N ILE A 58 1.29 -9.26 -2.73
CA ILE A 58 1.71 -8.79 -4.05
C ILE A 58 0.55 -8.16 -4.82
N GLU A 59 -0.63 -8.74 -4.74
CA GLU A 59 -1.80 -8.24 -5.44
C GLU A 59 -2.18 -6.84 -4.98
N GLU A 60 -2.16 -6.59 -3.68
CA GLU A 60 -2.43 -5.25 -3.13
C GLU A 60 -1.43 -4.23 -3.63
N ILE A 61 -0.15 -4.58 -3.61
CA ILE A 61 0.90 -3.69 -4.09
C ILE A 61 0.69 -3.36 -5.56
N ASN A 62 0.43 -4.37 -6.38
CA ASN A 62 0.26 -4.17 -7.82
C ASN A 62 -0.95 -3.30 -8.15
N GLN A 63 -2.04 -3.45 -7.40
CA GLN A 63 -3.27 -2.70 -7.64
C GLN A 63 -3.24 -1.27 -7.12
N ASN A 64 -2.40 -0.98 -6.13
CA ASN A 64 -2.49 0.28 -5.39
C ASN A 64 -1.24 1.14 -5.42
N CYS A 65 -0.12 0.62 -5.89
CA CYS A 65 1.15 1.35 -5.90
C CYS A 65 1.55 1.71 -7.32
N SER A 66 1.88 2.99 -7.53
CA SER A 66 2.36 3.47 -8.82
C SER A 66 3.86 3.23 -9.02
N ARG A 67 4.57 3.06 -7.93
CA ARG A 67 6.01 2.82 -7.90
C ARG A 67 6.29 1.77 -6.84
N ILE A 68 7.00 0.73 -7.21
CA ILE A 68 7.25 -0.41 -6.33
C ILE A 68 8.75 -0.54 -6.09
N MET A 69 9.13 -0.53 -4.82
CA MET A 69 10.50 -0.75 -4.40
C MET A 69 10.62 -2.14 -3.79
N ILE A 70 11.69 -2.84 -4.13
CA ILE A 70 11.92 -4.21 -3.66
C ILE A 70 13.06 -4.22 -2.66
N LEU A 71 12.75 -4.71 -1.46
CA LEU A 71 13.73 -4.89 -0.39
C LEU A 71 14.07 -6.37 -0.27
N LYS A 72 15.37 -6.65 -0.27
CA LYS A 72 15.86 -8.01 -0.08
C LYS A 72 17.14 -7.95 0.76
N ASN A 73 17.20 -8.75 1.82
CA ASN A 73 18.34 -8.77 2.72
C ASN A 73 18.71 -7.38 3.24
N ARG A 74 17.71 -6.59 3.62
CA ARG A 74 17.84 -5.22 4.16
C ARG A 74 18.41 -4.21 3.15
N LYS A 75 18.39 -4.55 1.87
CA LYS A 75 18.86 -3.66 0.80
C LYS A 75 17.78 -3.45 -0.24
N LEU A 76 17.78 -2.27 -0.82
CA LEU A 76 16.94 -1.96 -1.96
C LEU A 76 17.56 -2.59 -3.20
N THR A 77 16.91 -3.61 -3.76
CA THR A 77 17.46 -4.38 -4.88
C THR A 77 16.83 -4.05 -6.22
N GLY A 78 15.70 -3.34 -6.23
CA GLY A 78 15.05 -3.00 -7.47
C GLY A 78 13.92 -2.00 -7.27
N GLU A 79 13.52 -1.39 -8.38
CA GLU A 79 12.40 -0.47 -8.45
C GLU A 79 11.64 -0.71 -9.76
N LEU A 80 10.32 -0.78 -9.67
CA LEU A 80 9.45 -0.99 -10.82
C LEU A 80 8.44 0.13 -10.92
N GLN A 81 8.21 0.63 -12.14
CA GLN A 81 7.17 1.60 -12.41
C GLN A 81 5.85 0.89 -12.70
N ASN A 82 4.77 1.33 -12.11
CA ASN A 82 3.45 0.72 -12.24
C ASN A 82 2.38 1.81 -12.37
N GLU A 83 2.60 2.77 -13.27
CA GLU A 83 1.79 3.98 -13.38
C GLU A 83 0.31 3.69 -13.62
N ASP A 84 0.01 2.65 -14.38
CA ASP A 84 -1.37 2.25 -14.71
C ASP A 84 -1.93 1.20 -13.74
N TYR A 85 -1.22 0.91 -12.65
CA TYR A 85 -1.63 -0.02 -11.59
C TYR A 85 -1.89 -1.46 -12.02
N LEU A 86 -1.63 -1.85 -13.20
CA LEU A 86 -1.74 -3.22 -13.70
C LEU A 86 -0.73 -3.49 -14.80
N THR A 87 0.25 -2.60 -14.95
CA THR A 87 1.30 -2.72 -15.95
C THR A 87 2.20 -3.92 -15.68
N ILE A 88 2.40 -4.25 -14.41
CA ILE A 88 3.29 -5.33 -13.99
C ILE A 88 2.43 -6.54 -13.65
N THR A 89 2.76 -7.69 -14.26
CA THR A 89 2.07 -8.93 -13.91
C THR A 89 2.51 -9.40 -12.52
N GLN A 90 1.62 -10.10 -11.83
CA GLN A 90 1.96 -10.68 -10.53
C GLN A 90 3.13 -11.65 -10.62
N ASP A 91 3.20 -12.43 -11.69
CA ASP A 91 4.30 -13.37 -11.91
C ASP A 91 5.64 -12.65 -12.00
N ARG A 92 5.70 -11.55 -12.73
CA ARG A 92 6.91 -10.75 -12.84
C ARG A 92 7.31 -10.16 -11.50
N LEU A 93 6.34 -9.61 -10.75
CA LEU A 93 6.60 -9.02 -9.44
C LEU A 93 7.10 -10.09 -8.46
N ALA A 94 6.48 -11.27 -8.47
CA ALA A 94 6.92 -12.37 -7.62
C ALA A 94 8.35 -12.82 -7.96
N ALA A 95 8.71 -12.87 -9.24
CA ALA A 95 10.05 -13.23 -9.67
C ALA A 95 11.11 -12.23 -9.19
N GLU A 96 10.80 -10.93 -9.20
CA GLU A 96 11.73 -9.89 -8.72
C GLU A 96 11.95 -9.95 -7.21
N ILE A 97 10.99 -10.46 -6.45
CA ILE A 97 11.06 -10.54 -4.99
C ILE A 97 11.90 -11.74 -4.55
N GLN A 98 11.95 -12.81 -5.32
CA GLN A 98 12.67 -14.04 -4.98
C GLN A 98 14.19 -13.93 -5.04
#